data_1220f50e5cd17f7102a80bd38e508451
#
_entry.id   1220f50e5cd17f7102a80bd38e508451
#
_cell.length_a   1.000
_cell.length_b   1.000
_cell.length_c   1.000
_cell.angle_alpha   90.00
_cell.angle_beta   90.00
_cell.angle_gamma   90.00
#
_symmetry.space_group_name_H-M   'P 1'
#
loop_
_entity.id
_entity.type
_entity.pdbx_description
1 polymer ?
#
loop_
_entity_poly.entity_id
_entity_poly.type
_entity_poly.pdbx_seq_one_letter_code
_entity_poly.pdbx_strand_id
1 'polypeptide(L)'
;MLSDHKRENEGVSSKIYRTTSWYDARVEIRPSLIQGGGMFARKPIQAGEIVAIVGGTVMTEDEFHAFTSTTSRFNATQIGEHLHLVDLIQAPEIVAGSINHSCDSNLWLQDEVTIVARRAIVSGEELTLDYALTTVEPDWQLDQQCQCGTTACRHIIRGTDWQLPDVQQRYQGHFAPFINERIRKSNQR
;
A
#
# COMPACT_ATOMS: atom_id res chain seq x y z
N MET A 1 9.73 13.94 -43.59
CA MET A 1 9.34 14.77 -42.42
C MET A 1 8.93 13.82 -41.34
N LEU A 2 9.83 13.48 -40.43
CA LEU A 2 9.60 12.65 -39.26
C LEU A 2 9.20 13.58 -38.15
N SER A 3 7.96 13.47 -37.65
CA SER A 3 7.48 14.22 -36.51
C SER A 3 8.00 13.56 -35.25
N ASP A 4 8.95 14.21 -34.60
CA ASP A 4 9.36 13.93 -33.20
C ASP A 4 8.19 14.17 -32.26
N HIS A 5 7.55 13.12 -31.82
CA HIS A 5 6.70 13.14 -30.64
C HIS A 5 7.59 12.99 -29.42
N LYS A 6 8.15 14.09 -28.94
CA LYS A 6 8.60 14.22 -27.57
C LYS A 6 7.38 14.04 -26.67
N ARG A 7 7.20 12.86 -26.10
CA ARG A 7 6.37 12.69 -24.89
C ARG A 7 7.13 13.38 -23.78
N GLU A 8 6.58 14.51 -23.34
CA GLU A 8 7.04 15.20 -22.14
C GLU A 8 6.80 14.23 -20.97
N ASN A 9 7.89 13.78 -20.35
CA ASN A 9 7.88 13.07 -19.06
C ASN A 9 7.50 14.07 -17.97
N GLU A 10 6.22 14.38 -17.84
CA GLU A 10 5.70 15.14 -16.72
C GLU A 10 5.71 14.25 -15.49
N GLY A 11 6.60 14.56 -14.54
CA GLY A 11 6.46 14.21 -13.14
C GLY A 11 7.21 13.00 -12.61
N VAL A 12 8.42 12.69 -13.07
CA VAL A 12 9.33 11.90 -12.23
C VAL A 12 9.78 12.82 -11.10
N SER A 13 9.12 12.70 -9.94
CA SER A 13 9.55 13.34 -8.71
C SER A 13 11.03 13.01 -8.47
N SER A 14 11.84 14.02 -8.20
CA SER A 14 13.25 13.86 -7.79
C SER A 14 13.40 13.23 -6.40
N LYS A 15 12.38 12.57 -5.89
CA LYS A 15 12.40 11.88 -4.61
C LYS A 15 13.31 10.65 -4.70
N ILE A 16 14.22 10.57 -3.74
CA ILE A 16 15.09 9.39 -3.57
C ILE A 16 14.40 8.47 -2.57
N TYR A 17 14.02 7.28 -3.04
CA TYR A 17 13.45 6.25 -2.19
C TYR A 17 14.55 5.36 -1.58
N ARG A 18 14.24 4.72 -0.46
CA ARG A 18 15.11 3.69 0.11
C ARG A 18 15.21 2.52 -0.87
N THR A 19 16.34 1.88 -0.92
CA THR A 19 16.54 0.68 -1.76
C THR A 19 15.88 -0.57 -1.19
N THR A 20 15.59 -0.57 0.12
CA THR A 20 14.91 -1.66 0.84
C THR A 20 13.92 -1.07 1.84
N SER A 21 12.85 -1.80 2.10
CA SER A 21 11.86 -1.44 3.11
C SER A 21 12.46 -1.44 4.51
N TRP A 22 11.97 -0.56 5.36
CA TRP A 22 12.29 -0.49 6.79
C TRP A 22 11.03 -0.72 7.62
N TYR A 23 11.18 -1.46 8.70
CA TYR A 23 10.12 -1.75 9.66
C TYR A 23 10.56 -1.41 11.06
N ASP A 24 9.62 -0.92 11.91
CA ASP A 24 9.88 -0.64 13.31
C ASP A 24 10.31 -1.94 14.04
N ALA A 25 11.31 -1.85 14.91
CA ALA A 25 11.82 -2.99 15.67
C ALA A 25 10.79 -3.61 16.64
N ARG A 26 9.67 -2.92 16.89
CA ARG A 26 8.55 -3.41 17.70
C ARG A 26 7.59 -4.32 16.93
N VAL A 27 7.80 -4.54 15.63
CA VAL A 27 6.95 -5.44 14.85
C VAL A 27 7.58 -6.82 14.69
N GLU A 28 6.75 -7.81 14.49
CA GLU A 28 7.15 -9.19 14.18
C GLU A 28 6.19 -9.82 13.19
N ILE A 29 6.67 -10.85 12.47
CA ILE A 29 5.85 -11.63 11.56
C ILE A 29 5.47 -12.94 12.25
N ARG A 30 4.19 -13.29 12.20
CA ARG A 30 3.66 -14.58 12.69
C ARG A 30 2.42 -15.00 11.89
N PRO A 31 1.93 -16.25 12.03
CA PRO A 31 0.70 -16.68 11.38
C PRO A 31 -0.47 -15.77 11.71
N SER A 32 -1.24 -15.40 10.69
CA SER A 32 -2.41 -14.51 10.79
C SER A 32 -3.71 -15.29 10.59
N LEU A 33 -4.76 -14.83 11.28
CA LEU A 33 -6.13 -15.32 11.05
C LEU A 33 -6.79 -14.67 9.83
N ILE A 34 -6.22 -13.56 9.33
CA ILE A 34 -6.71 -12.88 8.12
C ILE A 34 -6.22 -13.65 6.88
N GLN A 35 -4.90 -13.79 6.74
CA GLN A 35 -4.30 -14.54 5.63
C GLN A 35 -2.82 -14.82 5.92
N GLY A 36 -2.37 -16.06 5.72
CA GLY A 36 -0.95 -16.45 5.71
C GLY A 36 -0.15 -15.93 6.90
N GLY A 37 0.88 -15.14 6.65
CA GLY A 37 1.63 -14.39 7.64
C GLY A 37 1.04 -12.98 7.83
N GLY A 38 1.11 -12.46 9.05
CA GLY A 38 0.72 -11.09 9.37
C GLY A 38 1.80 -10.37 10.18
N MET A 39 1.78 -9.07 10.14
CA MET A 39 2.65 -8.21 10.94
C MET A 39 1.95 -7.86 12.25
N PHE A 40 2.63 -8.03 13.38
CA PHE A 40 2.06 -7.84 14.71
C PHE A 40 2.94 -6.92 15.56
N ALA A 41 2.30 -6.14 16.44
CA ALA A 41 3.00 -5.32 17.40
C ALA A 41 3.48 -6.17 18.59
N ARG A 42 4.80 -6.26 18.83
CA ARG A 42 5.37 -6.88 20.05
C ARG A 42 5.24 -5.97 21.27
N LYS A 43 5.19 -4.66 21.06
CA LYS A 43 5.04 -3.61 22.07
C LYS A 43 4.02 -2.59 21.59
N PRO A 44 3.40 -1.82 22.49
CA PRO A 44 2.47 -0.77 22.08
C PRO A 44 3.11 0.25 21.11
N ILE A 45 2.32 0.70 20.14
CA ILE A 45 2.68 1.74 19.16
C ILE A 45 1.63 2.85 19.32
N GLN A 46 2.08 4.10 19.43
CA GLN A 46 1.17 5.24 19.56
C GLN A 46 0.65 5.70 18.21
N ALA A 47 -0.51 6.35 18.20
CA ALA A 47 -1.05 7.00 17.01
C ALA A 47 -0.01 7.99 16.42
N GLY A 48 0.16 7.97 15.09
CA GLY A 48 1.10 8.81 14.35
C GLY A 48 2.53 8.30 14.33
N GLU A 49 2.90 7.25 15.07
CA GLU A 49 4.26 6.68 14.98
C GLU A 49 4.45 5.94 13.65
N ILE A 50 5.64 6.08 13.07
CA ILE A 50 6.03 5.38 11.83
C ILE A 50 6.22 3.90 12.14
N VAL A 51 5.54 3.06 11.37
CA VAL A 51 5.58 1.59 11.48
C VAL A 51 6.44 0.97 10.39
N ALA A 52 6.35 1.52 9.17
CA ALA A 52 7.14 1.05 8.05
C ALA A 52 7.42 2.19 7.07
N ILE A 53 8.54 2.06 6.35
CA ILE A 53 8.86 2.90 5.19
C ILE A 53 9.14 1.92 4.05
N VAL A 54 8.28 1.93 3.03
CA VAL A 54 8.44 1.07 1.86
C VAL A 54 9.65 1.54 1.06
N GLY A 55 10.47 0.60 0.62
CA GLY A 55 11.63 0.81 -0.24
C GLY A 55 11.57 -0.09 -1.46
N GLY A 56 12.55 0.04 -2.34
CA GLY A 56 12.66 -0.79 -3.53
C GLY A 56 13.20 -0.03 -4.73
N THR A 57 12.95 -0.59 -5.92
CA THR A 57 13.27 0.00 -7.21
C THR A 57 12.02 0.63 -7.81
N VAL A 58 12.14 1.88 -8.28
CA VAL A 58 11.05 2.53 -9.01
C VAL A 58 10.95 1.92 -10.41
N MET A 59 9.75 1.52 -10.78
CA MET A 59 9.42 0.97 -12.11
C MET A 59 8.26 1.74 -12.71
N THR A 60 8.29 1.97 -14.00
CA THR A 60 7.13 2.39 -14.78
C THR A 60 6.11 1.26 -14.86
N GLU A 61 4.87 1.57 -15.30
CA GLU A 61 3.83 0.57 -15.52
C GLU A 61 4.29 -0.57 -16.44
N ASP A 62 4.91 -0.23 -17.58
CA ASP A 62 5.40 -1.22 -18.55
C ASP A 62 6.52 -2.09 -17.97
N GLU A 63 7.46 -1.50 -17.23
CA GLU A 63 8.53 -2.22 -16.53
C GLU A 63 7.96 -3.14 -15.43
N PHE A 64 6.97 -2.68 -14.71
CA PHE A 64 6.30 -3.46 -13.66
C PHE A 64 5.57 -4.66 -14.26
N HIS A 65 4.80 -4.49 -15.32
CA HIS A 65 4.13 -5.61 -16.01
C HIS A 65 5.12 -6.62 -16.59
N ALA A 66 6.20 -6.16 -17.22
CA ALA A 66 7.26 -7.04 -17.69
C ALA A 66 7.91 -7.83 -16.54
N PHE A 67 8.16 -7.17 -15.40
CA PHE A 67 8.77 -7.77 -14.23
C PHE A 67 7.83 -8.84 -13.61
N THR A 68 6.56 -8.54 -13.40
CA THR A 68 5.59 -9.47 -12.75
C THR A 68 5.31 -10.72 -13.59
N SER A 69 5.53 -10.65 -14.92
CA SER A 69 5.41 -11.84 -15.77
C SER A 69 6.49 -12.88 -15.51
N THR A 70 7.60 -12.51 -14.87
CA THR A 70 8.77 -13.38 -14.64
C THR A 70 9.07 -13.64 -13.17
N THR A 71 8.48 -12.87 -12.25
CA THR A 71 8.82 -12.91 -10.83
C THR A 71 7.56 -12.86 -9.98
N SER A 72 7.45 -13.77 -9.02
CA SER A 72 6.30 -13.89 -8.12
C SER A 72 6.61 -13.55 -6.65
N ARG A 73 7.88 -13.26 -6.32
CA ARG A 73 8.34 -12.99 -4.93
C ARG A 73 8.80 -11.55 -4.78
N PHE A 74 7.85 -10.66 -4.70
CA PHE A 74 8.09 -9.23 -4.52
C PHE A 74 6.95 -8.60 -3.72
N ASN A 75 7.20 -7.40 -3.20
CA ASN A 75 6.17 -6.46 -2.83
C ASN A 75 6.19 -5.29 -3.77
N ALA A 76 5.02 -4.79 -4.09
CA ALA A 76 4.91 -3.57 -4.85
C ALA A 76 3.88 -2.64 -4.20
N THR A 77 4.16 -1.35 -4.26
CA THR A 77 3.19 -0.30 -3.96
C THR A 77 3.16 0.70 -5.09
N GLN A 78 1.98 1.14 -5.48
CA GLN A 78 1.83 2.18 -6.47
C GLN A 78 2.12 3.53 -5.82
N ILE A 79 3.13 4.25 -6.33
CA ILE A 79 3.61 5.53 -5.79
C ILE A 79 3.22 6.73 -6.66
N GLY A 80 2.62 6.48 -7.80
CA GLY A 80 2.15 7.49 -8.76
C GLY A 80 1.21 6.89 -9.78
N GLU A 81 0.70 7.70 -10.71
CA GLU A 81 -0.27 7.28 -11.73
C GLU A 81 0.21 6.09 -12.57
N HIS A 82 1.52 6.05 -12.88
CA HIS A 82 2.16 5.01 -13.69
C HIS A 82 3.51 4.60 -13.12
N LEU A 83 3.66 4.67 -11.79
CA LEU A 83 4.90 4.37 -11.11
C LEU A 83 4.66 3.41 -9.94
N HIS A 84 5.48 2.38 -9.88
CA HIS A 84 5.50 1.38 -8.83
C HIS A 84 6.84 1.39 -8.10
N LEU A 85 6.82 1.17 -6.80
CA LEU A 85 8.02 0.90 -6.00
C LEU A 85 8.01 -0.59 -5.67
N VAL A 86 9.04 -1.31 -6.14
CA VAL A 86 9.11 -2.77 -6.09
C VAL A 86 10.27 -3.21 -5.23
N ASP A 87 9.97 -3.91 -4.15
CA ASP A 87 10.93 -4.52 -3.22
C ASP A 87 11.01 -6.02 -3.44
N LEU A 88 12.22 -6.51 -3.79
CA LEU A 88 12.46 -7.93 -4.00
C LEU A 88 12.57 -8.65 -2.65
N ILE A 89 11.76 -9.66 -2.45
CA ILE A 89 11.86 -10.51 -1.27
C ILE A 89 13.07 -11.43 -1.40
N GLN A 90 14.21 -11.00 -0.84
CA GLN A 90 15.47 -11.73 -0.93
C GLN A 90 15.66 -12.76 0.20
N ALA A 91 14.95 -12.61 1.32
CA ALA A 91 15.10 -13.50 2.47
C ALA A 91 13.86 -14.39 2.67
N PRO A 92 14.04 -15.68 2.98
CA PRO A 92 12.93 -16.58 3.28
C PRO A 92 12.21 -16.23 4.59
N GLU A 93 12.85 -15.48 5.47
CA GLU A 93 12.39 -15.22 6.84
C GLU A 93 11.67 -13.87 7.03
N ILE A 94 11.87 -12.92 6.13
CA ILE A 94 11.13 -11.66 6.13
C ILE A 94 10.09 -11.80 5.03
N VAL A 95 8.89 -12.12 5.43
CA VAL A 95 7.73 -11.99 4.54
C VAL A 95 7.47 -10.50 4.39
N ALA A 96 8.30 -9.85 3.57
CA ALA A 96 7.98 -8.52 3.08
C ALA A 96 6.57 -8.63 2.48
N GLY A 97 5.66 -7.72 2.79
CA GLY A 97 4.26 -7.79 2.38
C GLY A 97 3.30 -8.42 3.39
N SER A 98 3.73 -8.61 4.62
CA SER A 98 2.87 -9.18 5.66
C SER A 98 1.96 -8.17 6.36
N ILE A 99 1.74 -6.99 5.78
CA ILE A 99 0.67 -6.09 6.24
C ILE A 99 -0.61 -6.54 5.53
N ASN A 100 -1.43 -7.31 6.24
CA ASN A 100 -2.69 -7.80 5.71
C ASN A 100 -3.71 -6.68 5.52
N HIS A 101 -4.67 -6.95 4.65
CA HIS A 101 -5.78 -6.03 4.44
C HIS A 101 -6.78 -6.05 5.60
N SER A 102 -7.28 -4.86 5.99
CA SER A 102 -8.49 -4.71 6.78
C SER A 102 -9.32 -3.53 6.27
N CYS A 103 -10.64 -3.70 6.21
CA CYS A 103 -11.57 -2.65 5.82
C CYS A 103 -11.74 -1.55 6.88
N ASP A 104 -11.22 -1.77 8.09
CA ASP A 104 -11.05 -0.76 9.14
C ASP A 104 -9.65 -0.91 9.75
N SER A 105 -8.64 -0.56 8.95
CA SER A 105 -7.23 -0.74 9.25
C SER A 105 -6.76 0.14 10.42
N ASN A 106 -5.76 -0.34 11.16
CA ASN A 106 -5.09 0.44 12.21
C ASN A 106 -3.86 1.21 11.71
N LEU A 107 -3.53 1.05 10.44
CA LEU A 107 -2.50 1.82 9.75
C LEU A 107 -3.11 2.67 8.63
N TRP A 108 -2.41 3.72 8.23
CA TRP A 108 -2.67 4.51 7.03
C TRP A 108 -1.38 5.11 6.48
N LEU A 109 -1.46 5.87 5.38
CA LEU A 109 -0.30 6.50 4.77
C LEU A 109 -0.09 7.92 5.31
N GLN A 110 1.16 8.29 5.55
CA GLN A 110 1.60 9.67 5.74
C GLN A 110 1.99 10.32 4.39
N ASP A 111 2.64 9.52 3.54
CA ASP A 111 2.98 9.82 2.14
C ASP A 111 2.93 8.51 1.33
N GLU A 112 3.44 8.49 0.08
CA GLU A 112 3.36 7.33 -0.79
C GLU A 112 4.13 6.09 -0.32
N VAL A 113 5.04 6.24 0.65
CA VAL A 113 5.89 5.13 1.14
C VAL A 113 5.91 5.00 2.67
N THR A 114 5.46 6.04 3.40
CA THR A 114 5.53 6.06 4.87
C THR A 114 4.20 5.62 5.47
N ILE A 115 4.23 4.50 6.17
CA ILE A 115 3.07 3.89 6.85
C ILE A 115 3.15 4.21 8.33
N VAL A 116 2.08 4.79 8.87
CA VAL A 116 1.99 5.20 10.28
C VAL A 116 0.78 4.59 10.98
N ALA A 117 0.85 4.49 12.30
CA ALA A 117 -0.27 4.04 13.10
C ALA A 117 -1.41 5.07 13.07
N ARG A 118 -2.59 4.66 12.60
CA ARG A 118 -3.80 5.50 12.55
C ARG A 118 -4.37 5.76 13.95
N ARG A 119 -4.21 4.82 14.85
CA ARG A 119 -4.61 4.86 16.26
C ARG A 119 -3.57 4.18 17.13
N ALA A 120 -3.73 4.25 18.43
CA ALA A 120 -2.93 3.42 19.34
C ALA A 120 -3.15 1.93 19.05
N ILE A 121 -2.05 1.17 19.01
CA ILE A 121 -2.00 -0.26 18.73
C ILE A 121 -1.43 -0.94 19.98
N VAL A 122 -2.12 -1.95 20.48
CA VAL A 122 -1.69 -2.68 21.67
C VAL A 122 -0.72 -3.81 21.32
N SER A 123 0.05 -4.27 22.30
CA SER A 123 0.91 -5.45 22.12
C SER A 123 0.07 -6.67 21.73
N GLY A 124 0.51 -7.40 20.72
CA GLY A 124 -0.15 -8.59 20.18
C GLY A 124 -1.19 -8.29 19.10
N GLU A 125 -1.50 -7.03 18.82
CA GLU A 125 -2.44 -6.64 17.77
C GLU A 125 -1.82 -6.79 16.39
N GLU A 126 -2.58 -7.27 15.42
CA GLU A 126 -2.16 -7.33 14.02
C GLU A 126 -2.23 -5.93 13.38
N LEU A 127 -1.16 -5.60 12.67
CA LEU A 127 -1.01 -4.37 11.91
C LEU A 127 -1.63 -4.57 10.52
N THR A 128 -2.62 -3.77 10.18
CA THR A 128 -3.37 -3.92 8.93
C THR A 128 -3.47 -2.61 8.16
N LEU A 129 -3.51 -2.70 6.83
CA LEU A 129 -3.69 -1.56 5.93
C LEU A 129 -4.91 -1.79 5.05
N ASP A 130 -5.68 -0.74 4.76
CA ASP A 130 -6.70 -0.84 3.72
C ASP A 130 -6.03 -0.69 2.34
N TYR A 131 -6.15 -1.70 1.48
CA TYR A 131 -5.49 -1.68 0.17
C TYR A 131 -6.05 -0.61 -0.77
N ALA A 132 -7.26 -0.10 -0.51
CA ALA A 132 -7.79 1.07 -1.20
C ALA A 132 -6.90 2.32 -1.06
N LEU A 133 -5.99 2.36 -0.07
CA LEU A 133 -5.08 3.49 0.16
C LEU A 133 -3.92 3.52 -0.86
N THR A 134 -3.62 2.40 -1.50
CA THR A 134 -2.39 2.22 -2.29
C THR A 134 -2.60 1.74 -3.72
N THR A 135 -3.80 1.28 -4.11
CA THR A 135 -4.05 0.75 -5.45
C THR A 135 -5.24 1.41 -6.13
N VAL A 136 -5.13 1.59 -7.45
CA VAL A 136 -6.19 2.13 -8.31
C VAL A 136 -6.42 1.27 -9.57
N GLU A 137 -5.77 0.10 -9.65
CA GLU A 137 -5.89 -0.80 -10.80
C GLU A 137 -7.33 -1.30 -10.95
N PRO A 138 -8.05 -0.92 -12.02
CA PRO A 138 -9.49 -1.19 -12.12
C PRO A 138 -9.84 -2.67 -12.10
N ASP A 139 -8.97 -3.50 -12.69
CA ASP A 139 -9.16 -4.94 -12.83
C ASP A 139 -8.57 -5.74 -11.66
N TRP A 140 -7.92 -5.05 -10.71
CA TRP A 140 -7.36 -5.71 -9.54
C TRP A 140 -8.44 -6.05 -8.52
N GLN A 141 -8.39 -7.26 -8.03
CA GLN A 141 -9.22 -7.75 -6.93
C GLN A 141 -8.38 -8.65 -6.03
N LEU A 142 -8.64 -8.61 -4.73
CA LEU A 142 -8.04 -9.57 -3.80
C LEU A 142 -8.55 -10.98 -4.14
N ASP A 143 -7.64 -11.94 -4.29
CA ASP A 143 -7.95 -13.31 -4.73
C ASP A 143 -8.95 -14.04 -3.82
N GLN A 144 -8.96 -13.68 -2.54
CA GLN A 144 -9.82 -14.29 -1.52
C GLN A 144 -10.81 -13.25 -0.96
N GLN A 145 -11.92 -13.75 -0.43
CA GLN A 145 -12.82 -12.90 0.35
C GLN A 145 -12.09 -12.38 1.58
N CYS A 146 -12.31 -11.10 1.88
CA CYS A 146 -11.73 -10.46 3.05
C CYS A 146 -12.19 -11.11 4.34
N GLN A 147 -11.23 -11.50 5.18
CA GLN A 147 -11.43 -12.12 6.49
C GLN A 147 -11.10 -11.17 7.66
N CYS A 148 -11.13 -9.85 7.45
CA CYS A 148 -10.73 -8.88 8.48
C CYS A 148 -11.63 -8.85 9.72
N GLY A 149 -12.84 -9.40 9.64
CA GLY A 149 -13.77 -9.52 10.77
C GLY A 149 -14.37 -8.20 11.28
N THR A 150 -14.10 -7.07 10.62
CA THR A 150 -14.65 -5.77 11.04
C THR A 150 -16.10 -5.58 10.57
N THR A 151 -16.85 -4.72 11.23
CA THR A 151 -18.22 -4.36 10.82
C THR A 151 -18.28 -3.62 9.50
N ALA A 152 -17.16 -3.02 9.09
CA ALA A 152 -17.01 -2.32 7.81
C ALA A 152 -16.53 -3.25 6.68
N CYS A 153 -16.48 -4.57 6.90
CA CYS A 153 -15.93 -5.51 5.92
C CYS A 153 -16.69 -5.46 4.59
N ARG A 154 -15.98 -5.19 3.52
CA ARG A 154 -16.50 -5.13 2.15
C ARG A 154 -16.60 -6.52 1.48
N HIS A 155 -16.04 -7.57 2.10
CA HIS A 155 -15.95 -8.94 1.62
C HIS A 155 -15.14 -9.10 0.34
N ILE A 156 -15.42 -8.35 -0.70
CA ILE A 156 -14.66 -8.32 -1.95
C ILE A 156 -13.92 -6.99 -2.03
N ILE A 157 -12.59 -7.05 -2.12
CA ILE A 157 -11.71 -5.89 -2.15
C ILE A 157 -11.24 -5.66 -3.58
N ARG A 158 -11.45 -4.45 -4.10
CA ARG A 158 -11.16 -4.07 -5.48
C ARG A 158 -10.24 -2.86 -5.56
N GLY A 159 -9.52 -2.74 -6.65
CA GLY A 159 -8.72 -1.56 -6.96
C GLY A 159 -9.55 -0.28 -7.16
N THR A 160 -10.88 -0.39 -7.25
CA THR A 160 -11.80 0.75 -7.33
C THR A 160 -12.36 1.18 -5.97
N ASP A 161 -12.03 0.50 -4.86
CA ASP A 161 -12.59 0.76 -3.53
C ASP A 161 -12.26 2.15 -2.98
N TRP A 162 -11.18 2.79 -3.47
CA TRP A 162 -10.85 4.18 -3.14
C TRP A 162 -11.94 5.19 -3.54
N GLN A 163 -12.86 4.81 -4.45
CA GLN A 163 -13.98 5.65 -4.90
C GLN A 163 -15.19 5.60 -3.95
N LEU A 164 -15.23 4.65 -3.02
CA LEU A 164 -16.34 4.48 -2.09
C LEU A 164 -16.38 5.64 -1.08
N PRO A 165 -17.54 6.32 -0.90
CA PRO A 165 -17.64 7.49 -0.05
C PRO A 165 -17.27 7.24 1.41
N ASP A 166 -17.62 6.07 1.97
CA ASP A 166 -17.29 5.69 3.33
C ASP A 166 -15.80 5.42 3.52
N VAL A 167 -15.13 4.87 2.50
CA VAL A 167 -13.66 4.67 2.49
C VAL A 167 -12.96 6.02 2.42
N GLN A 168 -13.42 6.92 1.54
CA GLN A 168 -12.87 8.28 1.44
C GLN A 168 -13.04 9.06 2.75
N GLN A 169 -14.20 8.96 3.39
CA GLN A 169 -14.45 9.61 4.68
C GLN A 169 -13.55 9.05 5.78
N ARG A 170 -13.40 7.71 5.85
CA ARG A 170 -12.62 7.02 6.89
C ARG A 170 -11.14 7.37 6.85
N TYR A 171 -10.59 7.53 5.65
CA TYR A 171 -9.15 7.71 5.42
C TYR A 171 -8.80 9.06 4.80
N GLN A 172 -9.63 10.06 4.98
CA GLN A 172 -9.47 11.39 4.38
C GLN A 172 -8.05 11.92 4.54
N GLY A 173 -7.39 12.21 3.40
CA GLY A 173 -6.03 12.74 3.36
C GLY A 173 -4.91 11.71 3.54
N HIS A 174 -5.22 10.45 3.80
CA HIS A 174 -4.26 9.37 4.09
C HIS A 174 -4.19 8.28 3.01
N PHE A 175 -4.70 8.53 1.83
CA PHE A 175 -4.41 7.75 0.63
C PHE A 175 -3.03 8.13 0.09
N ALA A 176 -2.48 7.31 -0.82
CA ALA A 176 -1.31 7.72 -1.59
C ALA A 176 -1.58 9.09 -2.26
N PRO A 177 -0.58 9.98 -2.34
CA PRO A 177 -0.79 11.36 -2.79
C PRO A 177 -1.51 11.49 -4.13
N PHE A 178 -1.21 10.62 -5.10
CA PHE A 178 -1.88 10.63 -6.40
C PHE A 178 -3.36 10.22 -6.30
N ILE A 179 -3.73 9.32 -5.37
CA ILE A 179 -5.13 8.94 -5.10
C ILE A 179 -5.87 10.10 -4.43
N ASN A 180 -5.27 10.77 -3.44
CA ASN A 180 -5.83 11.97 -2.83
C ASN A 180 -6.12 13.04 -3.89
N GLU A 181 -5.24 13.20 -4.88
CA GLU A 181 -5.44 14.14 -5.99
C GLU A 181 -6.59 13.71 -6.92
N ARG A 182 -6.74 12.41 -7.21
CA ARG A 182 -7.90 11.88 -7.95
C ARG A 182 -9.22 12.16 -7.22
N ILE A 183 -9.26 11.90 -5.91
CA ILE A 183 -10.44 12.17 -5.06
C ILE A 183 -10.77 13.66 -5.10
N ARG A 184 -9.77 14.53 -4.93
CA ARG A 184 -9.96 15.99 -4.98
C ARG A 184 -10.54 16.45 -6.31
N LYS A 185 -10.04 15.92 -7.43
CA LYS A 185 -10.53 16.25 -8.77
C LYS A 185 -11.95 15.75 -9.02
N SER A 186 -12.32 14.58 -8.50
CA SER A 186 -13.68 14.03 -8.66
C SER A 186 -14.73 14.83 -7.89
N ASN A 187 -14.37 15.35 -6.72
CA ASN A 187 -15.28 16.13 -5.86
C ASN A 187 -15.47 17.59 -6.32
N GLN A 188 -14.73 18.02 -7.35
CA GLN A 188 -14.87 19.37 -7.96
C GLN A 188 -15.74 19.38 -9.22
N ARG A 189 -16.24 18.25 -9.67
CA ARG A 189 -17.14 18.09 -10.83
C ARG A 189 -18.58 18.01 -10.40
#